data_5c4b5c73dd1ffc9f5bf7da76d727cc7a
#
_entry.id   5c4b5c73dd1ffc9f5bf7da76d727cc7a
#
_cell.length_a   1.000
_cell.length_b   1.000
_cell.length_c   1.000
_cell.angle_alpha   90.00
_cell.angle_beta   90.00
_cell.angle_gamma   90.00
#
_symmetry.space_group_name_H-M   'P 1'
#
loop_
_entity.id
_entity.type
_entity.pdbx_description
1 polymer ?
#
loop_
_entity_poly.entity_id
_entity_poly.type
_entity_poly.pdbx_seq_one_letter_code
_entity_poly.pdbx_strand_id
1 'polypeptide(L)'
;TGTNGKSTTVNLIAKILEQAGHKVIATSTVNFKIGDEERLNDLKMTMPGRFFLQRMLASGLKQGCTHAVLEVSSEGIEQHRHRGVKFDVCVFTNLTPEHIEAHGGFENYKQAKLKLFEQAKTAIVANIDDPYYAEFTNFKVERVISFGKSEKAEVRGQNFSSNIDGISFSVGQTNFKLKLRGIFDFYNAL
;
A
#
# COMPACT_ATOMS: atom_id res chain seq x y z
N THR A 1 -0.75 -0.37 -3.73
CA THR A 1 -1.00 0.62 -4.79
C THR A 1 -2.34 1.31 -4.61
N GLY A 2 -2.60 2.35 -5.38
CA GLY A 2 -3.82 3.16 -5.42
C GLY A 2 -3.52 4.56 -5.97
N THR A 3 -4.51 5.46 -5.98
CA THR A 3 -4.27 6.86 -6.34
C THR A 3 -3.63 7.59 -5.16
N ASN A 4 -4.29 7.59 -4.02
CA ASN A 4 -3.86 8.28 -2.81
C ASN A 4 -3.51 7.31 -1.67
N GLY A 5 -2.70 7.77 -0.70
CA GLY A 5 -2.40 7.04 0.52
C GLY A 5 -1.29 5.99 0.44
N LYS A 6 -0.72 5.73 -0.72
CA LYS A 6 0.30 4.68 -0.92
C LYS A 6 1.46 4.76 0.06
N SER A 7 2.14 5.91 0.12
CA SER A 7 3.31 6.10 1.01
C SER A 7 2.93 6.01 2.48
N THR A 8 1.77 6.59 2.87
CA THR A 8 1.26 6.52 4.24
C THR A 8 1.02 5.07 4.64
N THR A 9 0.31 4.30 3.81
CA THR A 9 0.02 2.89 4.05
C THR A 9 1.31 2.06 4.16
N VAL A 10 2.29 2.26 3.27
CA VAL A 10 3.59 1.58 3.34
C VAL A 10 4.28 1.85 4.67
N ASN A 11 4.34 3.11 5.09
CA ASN A 11 5.01 3.47 6.33
C ASN A 11 4.27 2.96 7.58
N LEU A 12 2.93 2.96 7.57
CA LEU A 12 2.13 2.39 8.67
C LEU A 12 2.34 0.88 8.78
N ILE A 13 2.27 0.14 7.67
CA ILE A 13 2.52 -1.31 7.67
C ILE A 13 3.95 -1.62 8.14
N ALA A 14 4.95 -0.90 7.61
CA ALA A 14 6.33 -1.09 8.03
C ALA A 14 6.49 -0.87 9.55
N LYS A 15 5.88 0.18 10.09
CA LYS A 15 5.95 0.50 11.52
C LYS A 15 5.26 -0.55 12.39
N ILE A 16 4.12 -1.08 11.97
CA ILE A 16 3.41 -2.15 12.68
C ILE A 16 4.26 -3.43 12.71
N LEU A 17 4.86 -3.81 11.58
CA LEU A 17 5.74 -4.97 11.50
C LEU A 17 6.98 -4.82 12.39
N GLU A 18 7.57 -3.62 12.44
CA GLU A 18 8.70 -3.32 13.34
C GLU A 18 8.31 -3.43 14.82
N GLN A 19 7.15 -2.92 15.20
CA GLN A 19 6.64 -3.04 16.57
C GLN A 19 6.34 -4.50 16.95
N ALA A 20 6.05 -5.34 15.97
CA ALA A 20 5.92 -6.79 16.14
C ALA A 20 7.27 -7.54 16.17
N GLY A 21 8.42 -6.82 16.10
CA GLY A 21 9.76 -7.40 16.18
C GLY A 21 10.36 -7.85 14.85
N HIS A 22 9.74 -7.49 13.73
CA HIS A 22 10.25 -7.83 12.41
C HIS A 22 11.23 -6.77 11.88
N LYS A 23 12.27 -7.20 11.18
CA LYS A 23 13.09 -6.30 10.36
C LYS A 23 12.46 -6.14 8.98
N VAL A 24 12.31 -4.89 8.54
CA VAL A 24 11.50 -4.55 7.36
C VAL A 24 12.35 -3.81 6.33
N ILE A 25 12.09 -4.10 5.05
CA ILE A 25 12.46 -3.25 3.92
C ILE A 25 11.22 -2.45 3.55
N ALA A 26 11.33 -1.13 3.43
CA ALA A 26 10.23 -0.30 2.91
C ALA A 26 10.72 0.61 1.79
N THR A 27 9.89 0.76 0.74
CA THR A 27 10.12 1.74 -0.32
C THR A 27 8.87 2.58 -0.52
N SER A 28 9.04 3.89 -0.49
CA SER A 28 7.96 4.83 -0.77
C SER A 28 8.44 6.02 -1.61
N THR A 29 7.51 6.86 -2.03
CA THR A 29 7.85 8.15 -2.65
C THR A 29 8.67 9.04 -1.71
N VAL A 30 8.52 8.86 -0.40
CA VAL A 30 9.13 9.70 0.63
C VAL A 30 10.49 9.15 1.08
N ASN A 31 10.59 7.84 1.32
CA ASN A 31 11.74 7.23 1.98
C ASN A 31 12.04 5.82 1.48
N PHE A 32 13.29 5.40 1.73
CA PHE A 32 13.77 4.03 1.64
C PHE A 32 14.23 3.58 3.02
N LYS A 33 13.90 2.35 3.39
CA LYS A 33 14.28 1.75 4.66
C LYS A 33 14.80 0.32 4.48
N ILE A 34 15.85 -0.04 5.21
CA ILE A 34 16.38 -1.41 5.33
C ILE A 34 16.73 -1.63 6.80
N GLY A 35 15.93 -2.42 7.50
CA GLY A 35 16.10 -2.62 8.93
C GLY A 35 16.06 -1.29 9.69
N ASP A 36 17.11 -0.98 10.43
CA ASP A 36 17.21 0.25 11.23
C ASP A 36 17.67 1.48 10.43
N GLU A 37 18.16 1.28 9.21
CA GLU A 37 18.62 2.36 8.34
C GLU A 37 17.46 2.92 7.52
N GLU A 38 17.24 4.22 7.65
CA GLU A 38 16.22 4.95 6.88
C GLU A 38 16.84 6.19 6.24
N ARG A 39 16.48 6.47 4.99
CA ARG A 39 16.89 7.67 4.25
C ARG A 39 15.77 8.20 3.36
N LEU A 40 15.81 9.49 3.05
CA LEU A 40 14.88 10.08 2.10
C LEU A 40 15.06 9.48 0.70
N ASN A 41 13.97 9.43 -0.04
CA ASN A 41 13.99 9.05 -1.45
C ASN A 41 14.48 10.22 -2.31
N ASP A 42 15.74 10.18 -2.71
CA ASP A 42 16.41 11.16 -3.55
C ASP A 42 16.24 10.92 -5.06
N LEU A 43 15.61 9.79 -5.44
CA LEU A 43 15.46 9.42 -6.86
C LEU A 43 14.32 10.15 -7.58
N LYS A 44 13.53 10.97 -6.88
CA LYS A 44 12.38 11.72 -7.40
C LYS A 44 11.38 10.83 -8.18
N MET A 45 11.25 9.58 -7.80
CA MET A 45 10.32 8.61 -8.37
C MET A 45 9.74 7.69 -7.30
N THR A 46 8.46 7.36 -7.42
CA THR A 46 7.74 6.52 -6.44
C THR A 46 8.32 5.12 -6.35
N MET A 47 8.55 4.49 -7.49
CA MET A 47 9.11 3.15 -7.55
C MET A 47 10.48 3.19 -8.23
N PRO A 48 11.57 2.80 -7.56
CA PRO A 48 12.90 2.79 -8.16
C PRO A 48 13.01 1.74 -9.28
N GLY A 49 14.01 1.89 -10.13
CA GLY A 49 14.27 0.94 -11.21
C GLY A 49 14.56 -0.47 -10.67
N ARG A 50 14.22 -1.50 -11.48
CA ARG A 50 14.24 -2.91 -11.05
C ARG A 50 15.58 -3.36 -10.45
N PHE A 51 16.70 -2.92 -10.99
CA PHE A 51 18.02 -3.33 -10.47
C PHE A 51 18.32 -2.70 -9.11
N PHE A 52 17.90 -1.46 -8.90
CA PHE A 52 18.01 -0.81 -7.60
C PHE A 52 17.14 -1.55 -6.57
N LEU A 53 15.89 -1.84 -6.92
CA LEU A 53 14.97 -2.57 -6.06
C LEU A 53 15.51 -3.95 -5.70
N GLN A 54 15.99 -4.72 -6.67
CA GLN A 54 16.57 -6.05 -6.42
C GLN A 54 17.80 -5.98 -5.51
N ARG A 55 18.71 -5.01 -5.69
CA ARG A 55 19.84 -4.80 -4.79
C ARG A 55 19.40 -4.46 -3.37
N MET A 56 18.38 -3.60 -3.25
CA MET A 56 17.84 -3.22 -1.95
C MET A 56 17.22 -4.42 -1.22
N LEU A 57 16.44 -5.24 -1.92
CA LEU A 57 15.86 -6.47 -1.38
C LEU A 57 16.95 -7.47 -0.96
N ALA A 58 17.98 -7.67 -1.80
CA ALA A 58 19.11 -8.54 -1.49
C ALA A 58 19.93 -8.02 -0.29
N SER A 59 20.12 -6.70 -0.19
CA SER A 59 20.80 -6.09 0.97
C SER A 59 20.01 -6.30 2.25
N GLY A 60 18.70 -6.05 2.22
CA GLY A 60 17.86 -6.26 3.38
C GLY A 60 17.81 -7.72 3.84
N LEU A 61 17.75 -8.66 2.88
CA LEU A 61 17.83 -10.10 3.21
C LEU A 61 19.12 -10.43 3.95
N LYS A 62 20.28 -9.91 3.49
CA LYS A 62 21.58 -10.09 4.17
C LYS A 62 21.60 -9.48 5.57
N GLN A 63 20.84 -8.43 5.81
CA GLN A 63 20.70 -7.78 7.12
C GLN A 63 19.64 -8.44 8.02
N GLY A 64 19.03 -9.54 7.57
CA GLY A 64 18.02 -10.29 8.31
C GLY A 64 16.60 -9.70 8.22
N CYS A 65 16.32 -8.86 7.24
CA CYS A 65 14.94 -8.41 6.99
C CYS A 65 14.07 -9.59 6.55
N THR A 66 12.90 -9.70 7.16
CA THR A 66 11.94 -10.79 6.91
C THR A 66 10.75 -10.34 6.06
N HIS A 67 10.50 -9.03 6.00
CA HIS A 67 9.37 -8.44 5.28
C HIS A 67 9.85 -7.33 4.36
N ALA A 68 9.16 -7.18 3.22
CA ALA A 68 9.34 -6.05 2.31
C ALA A 68 7.99 -5.40 2.01
N VAL A 69 7.87 -4.09 2.25
CA VAL A 69 6.67 -3.30 1.99
C VAL A 69 7.00 -2.28 0.90
N LEU A 70 6.39 -2.45 -0.27
CA LEU A 70 6.78 -1.71 -1.46
C LEU A 70 5.63 -0.82 -1.95
N GLU A 71 5.89 0.46 -2.12
CA GLU A 71 5.00 1.35 -2.84
C GLU A 71 5.12 1.09 -4.35
N VAL A 72 4.00 0.72 -4.98
CA VAL A 72 3.98 0.39 -6.41
C VAL A 72 3.07 1.37 -7.14
N SER A 73 3.64 2.17 -8.04
CA SER A 73 2.93 3.11 -8.90
C SER A 73 2.52 2.46 -10.23
N SER A 74 1.51 3.01 -10.89
CA SER A 74 1.08 2.55 -12.22
C SER A 74 2.20 2.63 -13.26
N GLU A 75 2.96 3.73 -13.28
CA GLU A 75 4.14 3.86 -14.14
C GLU A 75 5.20 2.79 -13.84
N GLY A 76 5.42 2.48 -12.56
CA GLY A 76 6.36 1.43 -12.15
C GLY A 76 5.92 0.05 -12.66
N ILE A 77 4.61 -0.19 -12.72
CA ILE A 77 4.04 -1.42 -13.28
C ILE A 77 4.23 -1.48 -14.79
N GLU A 78 3.86 -0.42 -15.51
CA GLU A 78 4.02 -0.34 -16.97
C GLU A 78 5.47 -0.47 -17.43
N GLN A 79 6.39 0.13 -16.69
CA GLN A 79 7.82 0.04 -16.94
C GLN A 79 8.45 -1.25 -16.38
N HIS A 80 7.65 -2.19 -15.91
CA HIS A 80 8.10 -3.49 -15.37
C HIS A 80 9.18 -3.35 -14.27
N ARG A 81 9.17 -2.26 -13.49
CA ARG A 81 10.16 -2.02 -12.42
C ARG A 81 10.06 -3.05 -11.30
N HIS A 82 8.87 -3.64 -11.10
CA HIS A 82 8.58 -4.71 -10.13
C HIS A 82 8.99 -6.11 -10.61
N ARG A 83 9.45 -6.25 -11.86
CA ARG A 83 9.77 -7.56 -12.44
C ARG A 83 10.81 -8.31 -11.61
N GLY A 84 10.49 -9.57 -11.27
CA GLY A 84 11.31 -10.43 -10.41
C GLY A 84 10.96 -10.34 -8.92
N VAL A 85 10.04 -9.45 -8.53
CA VAL A 85 9.44 -9.45 -7.19
C VAL A 85 8.20 -10.33 -7.22
N LYS A 86 8.04 -11.20 -6.22
CA LYS A 86 6.84 -12.00 -6.01
C LYS A 86 6.07 -11.38 -4.84
N PHE A 87 4.84 -10.96 -5.09
CA PHE A 87 4.01 -10.35 -4.06
C PHE A 87 3.14 -11.40 -3.37
N ASP A 88 3.32 -11.59 -2.07
CA ASP A 88 2.42 -12.43 -1.28
C ASP A 88 1.10 -11.72 -1.04
N VAL A 89 1.15 -10.42 -0.73
CA VAL A 89 -0.02 -9.58 -0.46
C VAL A 89 -0.01 -8.34 -1.35
N CYS A 90 -1.14 -8.04 -1.99
CA CYS A 90 -1.36 -6.78 -2.69
C CYS A 90 -2.43 -5.96 -1.97
N VAL A 91 -2.16 -4.66 -1.79
CA VAL A 91 -3.08 -3.72 -1.13
C VAL A 91 -3.61 -2.71 -2.13
N PHE A 92 -4.95 -2.56 -2.18
CA PHE A 92 -5.67 -1.54 -2.94
C PHE A 92 -6.26 -0.49 -2.01
N THR A 93 -5.76 0.74 -2.08
CA THR A 93 -6.25 1.84 -1.21
C THR A 93 -7.46 2.55 -1.80
N ASN A 94 -7.36 3.02 -3.02
CA ASN A 94 -8.41 3.73 -3.75
C ASN A 94 -8.03 3.95 -5.22
N LEU A 95 -9.02 4.29 -6.06
CA LEU A 95 -8.80 4.71 -7.44
C LEU A 95 -9.65 5.92 -7.78
N THR A 96 -8.99 7.05 -8.05
CA THR A 96 -9.62 8.28 -8.52
C THR A 96 -8.99 8.74 -9.84
N PRO A 97 -9.69 9.53 -10.65
CA PRO A 97 -9.21 10.03 -11.93
C PRO A 97 -8.07 11.04 -11.75
N GLU A 98 -6.85 10.56 -11.50
CA GLU A 98 -5.61 11.37 -11.44
C GLU A 98 -4.57 10.81 -12.42
N HIS A 99 -3.68 11.66 -12.92
CA HIS A 99 -2.61 11.28 -13.86
C HIS A 99 -3.07 10.60 -15.15
N ILE A 100 -4.29 10.89 -15.60
CA ILE A 100 -4.93 10.25 -16.76
C ILE A 100 -4.14 10.50 -18.05
N GLU A 101 -3.58 11.69 -18.20
CA GLU A 101 -2.83 12.10 -19.41
C GLU A 101 -1.61 11.21 -19.65
N ALA A 102 -0.88 10.84 -18.59
CA ALA A 102 0.31 10.01 -18.68
C ALA A 102 0.02 8.58 -19.16
N HIS A 103 -1.22 8.10 -18.99
CA HIS A 103 -1.66 6.76 -19.36
C HIS A 103 -2.53 6.72 -20.63
N GLY A 104 -2.81 7.90 -21.24
CA GLY A 104 -3.72 7.97 -22.39
C GLY A 104 -5.19 7.65 -22.07
N GLY A 105 -5.60 7.81 -20.79
CA GLY A 105 -6.96 7.65 -20.32
C GLY A 105 -7.08 6.89 -19.00
N PHE A 106 -8.24 7.08 -18.35
CA PHE A 106 -8.51 6.48 -17.03
C PHE A 106 -8.53 4.95 -17.06
N GLU A 107 -9.09 4.36 -18.10
CA GLU A 107 -9.15 2.91 -18.23
C GLU A 107 -7.74 2.29 -18.29
N ASN A 108 -6.84 2.86 -19.07
CA ASN A 108 -5.44 2.41 -19.14
C ASN A 108 -4.73 2.53 -17.78
N TYR A 109 -4.97 3.63 -17.05
CA TYR A 109 -4.46 3.82 -15.70
C TYR A 109 -4.96 2.74 -14.73
N LYS A 110 -6.25 2.41 -14.79
CA LYS A 110 -6.85 1.33 -13.99
C LYS A 110 -6.25 -0.02 -14.38
N GLN A 111 -6.19 -0.34 -15.66
CA GLN A 111 -5.63 -1.59 -16.17
C GLN A 111 -4.15 -1.75 -15.79
N ALA A 112 -3.36 -0.68 -15.84
CA ALA A 112 -1.99 -0.72 -15.36
C ALA A 112 -1.89 -1.18 -13.90
N LYS A 113 -2.77 -0.67 -13.02
CA LYS A 113 -2.78 -1.09 -11.61
C LYS A 113 -3.29 -2.54 -11.42
N LEU A 114 -4.31 -2.96 -12.17
CA LEU A 114 -4.86 -4.33 -12.10
C LEU A 114 -3.79 -5.40 -12.37
N LYS A 115 -2.85 -5.16 -13.29
CA LYS A 115 -1.72 -6.07 -13.57
C LYS A 115 -0.87 -6.42 -12.34
N LEU A 116 -0.85 -5.57 -11.30
CA LEU A 116 -0.16 -5.90 -10.06
C LEU A 116 -0.90 -7.01 -9.30
N PHE A 117 -2.22 -7.00 -9.31
CA PHE A 117 -3.06 -7.94 -8.55
C PHE A 117 -3.08 -9.34 -9.17
N GLU A 118 -2.79 -9.46 -10.47
CA GLU A 118 -2.53 -10.75 -11.12
C GLU A 118 -1.34 -11.50 -10.50
N GLN A 119 -0.45 -10.77 -9.82
CA GLN A 119 0.76 -11.33 -9.22
C GLN A 119 0.60 -11.62 -7.72
N ALA A 120 -0.53 -11.25 -7.11
CA ALA A 120 -0.82 -11.56 -5.72
C ALA A 120 -0.92 -13.08 -5.54
N LYS A 121 -0.21 -13.63 -4.53
CA LYS A 121 -0.21 -15.07 -4.28
C LYS A 121 -1.16 -15.48 -3.19
N THR A 122 -1.03 -14.84 -2.04
CA THR A 122 -1.71 -15.26 -0.81
C THR A 122 -2.95 -14.41 -0.56
N ALA A 123 -2.83 -13.08 -0.59
CA ALA A 123 -3.97 -12.25 -0.25
C ALA A 123 -4.06 -10.94 -1.05
N ILE A 124 -5.28 -10.46 -1.19
CA ILE A 124 -5.60 -9.09 -1.60
C ILE A 124 -6.29 -8.40 -0.42
N VAL A 125 -5.79 -7.22 -0.04
CA VAL A 125 -6.41 -6.33 0.94
C VAL A 125 -6.97 -5.13 0.18
N ALA A 126 -8.28 -4.88 0.26
CA ALA A 126 -8.90 -3.89 -0.60
C ALA A 126 -9.96 -3.05 0.11
N ASN A 127 -10.00 -1.76 -0.23
CA ASN A 127 -11.01 -0.83 0.24
C ASN A 127 -12.37 -1.13 -0.39
N ILE A 128 -13.32 -1.66 0.39
CA ILE A 128 -14.65 -2.05 -0.08
C ILE A 128 -15.55 -0.85 -0.40
N ASP A 129 -15.21 0.33 0.11
CA ASP A 129 -15.96 1.57 -0.14
C ASP A 129 -15.55 2.24 -1.47
N ASP A 130 -14.50 1.73 -2.13
CA ASP A 130 -14.09 2.20 -3.46
C ASP A 130 -14.95 1.56 -4.55
N PRO A 131 -15.46 2.33 -5.54
CA PRO A 131 -16.30 1.80 -6.62
C PRO A 131 -15.66 0.67 -7.44
N TYR A 132 -14.34 0.62 -7.49
CA TYR A 132 -13.59 -0.38 -8.26
C TYR A 132 -13.17 -1.60 -7.44
N TYR A 133 -13.61 -1.70 -6.17
CA TYR A 133 -13.30 -2.83 -5.29
C TYR A 133 -13.48 -4.19 -5.97
N ALA A 134 -14.61 -4.40 -6.63
CA ALA A 134 -14.93 -5.68 -7.27
C ALA A 134 -13.89 -6.08 -8.35
N GLU A 135 -13.40 -5.10 -9.14
CA GLU A 135 -12.40 -5.35 -10.17
C GLU A 135 -11.04 -5.69 -9.54
N PHE A 136 -10.65 -5.00 -8.46
CA PHE A 136 -9.37 -5.23 -7.78
C PHE A 136 -9.35 -6.49 -6.89
N THR A 137 -10.48 -7.13 -6.67
CA THR A 137 -10.58 -8.37 -5.88
C THR A 137 -10.94 -9.60 -6.71
N ASN A 138 -11.20 -9.44 -8.01
CA ASN A 138 -11.55 -10.53 -8.91
C ASN A 138 -10.30 -11.27 -9.45
N PHE A 139 -9.44 -11.73 -8.54
CA PHE A 139 -8.24 -12.51 -8.88
C PHE A 139 -8.20 -13.79 -8.05
N LYS A 140 -7.49 -14.80 -8.58
CA LYS A 140 -7.33 -16.08 -7.88
C LYS A 140 -6.28 -15.97 -6.79
N VAL A 141 -6.71 -15.75 -5.55
CA VAL A 141 -5.88 -15.71 -4.34
C VAL A 141 -6.50 -16.58 -3.25
N GLU A 142 -5.72 -16.90 -2.21
CA GLU A 142 -6.21 -17.70 -1.08
C GLU A 142 -7.24 -16.91 -0.24
N ARG A 143 -7.05 -15.59 -0.11
CA ARG A 143 -7.89 -14.74 0.73
C ARG A 143 -8.04 -13.33 0.18
N VAL A 144 -9.26 -12.79 0.27
CA VAL A 144 -9.56 -11.37 0.10
C VAL A 144 -9.97 -10.81 1.44
N ILE A 145 -9.31 -9.74 1.87
CA ILE A 145 -9.61 -9.01 3.12
C ILE A 145 -10.14 -7.64 2.71
N SER A 146 -11.37 -7.34 3.09
CA SER A 146 -11.97 -6.03 2.82
C SER A 146 -11.84 -5.11 4.03
N PHE A 147 -11.52 -3.84 3.78
CA PHE A 147 -11.54 -2.80 4.80
C PHE A 147 -12.37 -1.61 4.34
N GLY A 148 -12.93 -0.84 5.29
CA GLY A 148 -13.73 0.32 4.99
C GLY A 148 -14.71 0.70 6.10
N LYS A 149 -15.64 1.60 5.79
CA LYS A 149 -16.77 1.97 6.65
C LYS A 149 -17.97 1.06 6.46
N SER A 150 -18.10 0.47 5.29
CA SER A 150 -19.21 -0.42 4.94
C SER A 150 -19.43 -1.49 5.99
N GLU A 151 -20.68 -1.81 6.26
CA GLU A 151 -21.04 -2.92 7.16
C GLU A 151 -20.57 -4.28 6.65
N LYS A 152 -20.29 -4.38 5.37
CA LYS A 152 -19.77 -5.59 4.72
C LYS A 152 -18.25 -5.72 4.82
N ALA A 153 -17.54 -4.69 5.33
CA ALA A 153 -16.09 -4.75 5.49
C ALA A 153 -15.71 -5.74 6.59
N GLU A 154 -14.72 -6.59 6.32
CA GLU A 154 -14.12 -7.48 7.33
C GLU A 154 -13.41 -6.65 8.41
N VAL A 155 -12.64 -5.65 7.99
CA VAL A 155 -12.01 -4.65 8.87
C VAL A 155 -12.84 -3.38 8.78
N ARG A 156 -13.84 -3.27 9.63
CA ARG A 156 -14.76 -2.13 9.63
C ARG A 156 -14.27 -1.02 10.55
N GLY A 157 -14.00 0.15 9.96
CA GLY A 157 -13.74 1.37 10.73
C GLY A 157 -15.02 2.09 11.11
N GLN A 158 -15.18 2.40 12.38
CA GLN A 158 -16.37 3.03 12.97
C GLN A 158 -15.99 4.25 13.80
N ASN A 159 -16.96 5.07 14.16
CA ASN A 159 -16.80 6.22 15.06
C ASN A 159 -15.67 7.18 14.63
N PHE A 160 -15.51 7.37 13.31
CA PHE A 160 -14.49 8.25 12.77
C PHE A 160 -14.74 9.70 13.19
N SER A 161 -13.71 10.34 13.75
CA SER A 161 -13.66 11.78 13.94
C SER A 161 -12.29 12.34 13.57
N SER A 162 -12.24 13.59 13.15
CA SER A 162 -11.01 14.30 12.78
C SER A 162 -11.04 15.70 13.36
N ASN A 163 -9.95 16.08 14.03
CA ASN A 163 -9.76 17.39 14.60
C ASN A 163 -8.30 17.86 14.46
N ILE A 164 -7.93 18.96 15.11
CA ILE A 164 -6.58 19.52 15.02
C ILE A 164 -5.50 18.58 15.58
N ASP A 165 -5.85 17.73 16.53
CA ASP A 165 -4.93 16.78 17.19
C ASP A 165 -4.73 15.48 16.38
N GLY A 166 -5.57 15.24 15.38
CA GLY A 166 -5.51 14.07 14.52
C GLY A 166 -6.84 13.42 14.25
N ILE A 167 -6.80 12.11 13.92
CA ILE A 167 -7.98 11.28 13.71
C ILE A 167 -8.18 10.29 14.85
N SER A 168 -9.44 9.98 15.13
CA SER A 168 -9.81 8.85 15.99
C SER A 168 -10.90 8.01 15.34
N PHE A 169 -10.85 6.72 15.59
CA PHE A 169 -11.81 5.74 15.09
C PHE A 169 -11.74 4.45 15.91
N SER A 170 -12.65 3.52 15.67
CA SER A 170 -12.62 2.19 16.28
C SER A 170 -12.70 1.09 15.23
N VAL A 171 -12.08 -0.06 15.54
CA VAL A 171 -12.22 -1.31 14.78
C VAL A 171 -12.60 -2.38 15.81
N GLY A 172 -13.79 -2.94 15.69
CA GLY A 172 -14.35 -3.80 16.72
C GLY A 172 -14.39 -3.07 18.08
N GLN A 173 -13.72 -3.61 19.07
CA GLN A 173 -13.65 -3.02 20.42
C GLN A 173 -12.39 -2.15 20.63
N THR A 174 -11.50 -2.07 19.65
CA THR A 174 -10.24 -1.33 19.78
C THR A 174 -10.41 0.10 19.26
N ASN A 175 -10.03 1.07 20.09
CA ASN A 175 -10.01 2.49 19.73
C ASN A 175 -8.61 2.92 19.29
N PHE A 176 -8.55 3.65 18.19
CA PHE A 176 -7.33 4.22 17.63
C PHE A 176 -7.34 5.74 17.71
N LYS A 177 -6.20 6.32 18.02
CA LYS A 177 -5.95 7.75 17.94
C LYS A 177 -4.60 7.98 17.27
N LEU A 178 -4.60 8.66 16.12
CA LEU A 178 -3.43 8.85 15.28
C LEU A 178 -3.22 10.33 14.98
N LYS A 179 -1.96 10.77 14.97
CA LYS A 179 -1.58 12.13 14.56
C LYS A 179 -1.54 12.26 13.03
N LEU A 180 -2.59 11.80 12.38
CA LEU A 180 -2.82 11.87 10.94
C LEU A 180 -4.04 12.76 10.69
N ARG A 181 -4.31 13.17 9.45
CA ARG A 181 -5.38 14.15 9.17
C ARG A 181 -6.29 13.71 8.04
N GLY A 182 -7.58 13.80 8.28
CA GLY A 182 -8.61 13.63 7.26
C GLY A 182 -8.99 12.18 6.97
N ILE A 183 -9.98 12.06 6.08
CA ILE A 183 -10.63 10.79 5.78
C ILE A 183 -9.71 9.81 5.02
N PHE A 184 -8.81 10.30 4.19
CA PHE A 184 -7.86 9.43 3.48
C PHE A 184 -6.93 8.71 4.44
N ASP A 185 -6.43 9.41 5.46
CA ASP A 185 -5.55 8.80 6.46
C ASP A 185 -6.28 7.80 7.37
N PHE A 186 -7.58 7.98 7.57
CA PHE A 186 -8.41 6.96 8.21
C PHE A 186 -8.42 5.65 7.39
N TYR A 187 -8.68 5.72 6.08
CA TYR A 187 -8.63 4.53 5.21
C TYR A 187 -7.22 3.92 5.13
N ASN A 188 -6.17 4.73 5.16
CA ASN A 188 -4.79 4.24 5.14
C ASN A 188 -4.40 3.51 6.43
N ALA A 189 -5.11 3.77 7.53
CA ALA A 189 -4.85 3.20 8.85
C ALA A 189 -5.71 1.97 9.18
N LEU A 190 -6.73 1.67 8.36
CA LEU A 190 -7.52 0.44 8.40
C LEU A 190 -6.80 -0.70 7.72
#